data_5ff6f20de6689639d69115384769e368
#
_entry.id   5ff6f20de6689639d69115384769e368
#
_cell.length_a   1.000
_cell.length_b   1.000
_cell.length_c   1.000
_cell.angle_alpha   90.00
_cell.angle_beta   90.00
_cell.angle_gamma   90.00
#
_symmetry.space_group_name_H-M   'P 1'
#
loop_
_entity.id
_entity.type
_entity.pdbx_description
1 polymer ?
#
loop_
_entity_poly.entity_id
_entity_poly.type
_entity_poly.pdbx_seq_one_letter_code
_entity_poly.pdbx_strand_id
1 'polypeptide(L)'
;IYSRRGSSISVSASATFPYSLLNKDVDYASMSLAERSKWIEYHKWKFNAKFFVPLTSDSKLVLMARADYGFLGYYNKDKRSPFGKFYVGGDGMSGYVTAGTETIGLRGYEAGALTPYSGSGIYGYNGNLYTKLTVELRYPLLLNQSTNIWALAFVEAGNAWSEFKDFNPFDLKRS
;
A
#
# COMPACT_ATOMS: atom_id res chain seq x y z
N ILE A 1 3.90 -22.62 5.82
CA ILE A 1 2.62 -23.38 5.66
C ILE A 1 2.10 -23.12 4.25
N TYR A 2 1.79 -24.18 3.51
CA TYR A 2 1.18 -24.10 2.19
C TYR A 2 -0.35 -24.02 2.33
N SER A 3 -0.91 -22.82 2.18
CA SER A 3 -2.36 -22.60 2.27
C SER A 3 -3.03 -23.08 0.99
N ARG A 4 -3.97 -24.02 1.11
CA ARG A 4 -4.68 -24.64 -0.01
C ARG A 4 -6.08 -24.06 -0.24
N ARG A 5 -6.76 -23.65 0.82
CA ARG A 5 -8.14 -23.16 0.81
C ARG A 5 -8.34 -22.15 1.92
N GLY A 6 -9.21 -21.18 1.69
CA GLY A 6 -9.65 -20.22 2.69
C GLY A 6 -9.55 -18.79 2.23
N SER A 7 -9.95 -17.89 3.09
CA SER A 7 -9.86 -16.46 2.87
C SER A 7 -9.39 -15.76 4.14
N SER A 8 -8.76 -14.62 3.95
CA SER A 8 -8.35 -13.73 5.03
C SER A 8 -8.65 -12.31 4.61
N ILE A 9 -9.38 -11.60 5.42
CA ILE A 9 -9.67 -10.18 5.21
C ILE A 9 -9.21 -9.43 6.45
N SER A 10 -8.45 -8.37 6.26
CA SER A 10 -8.04 -7.48 7.33
C SER A 10 -8.28 -6.02 6.94
N VAL A 11 -8.79 -5.26 7.89
CA VAL A 11 -8.94 -3.81 7.79
C VAL A 11 -8.21 -3.20 8.96
N SER A 12 -7.34 -2.25 8.70
CA SER A 12 -6.69 -1.47 9.75
C SER A 12 -6.94 0.02 9.55
N ALA A 13 -7.25 0.70 10.63
CA ALA A 13 -7.42 2.13 10.67
C ALA A 13 -6.48 2.72 11.73
N SER A 14 -5.80 3.80 11.37
CA SER A 14 -4.98 4.60 12.28
C SER A 14 -5.40 6.06 12.12
N ALA A 15 -5.64 6.74 13.21
CA ALA A 15 -6.04 8.13 13.17
C ALA A 15 -5.34 8.91 14.29
N THR A 16 -4.96 10.13 14.00
CA THR A 16 -4.48 11.08 14.99
C THR A 16 -5.62 12.01 15.42
N PHE A 17 -5.44 12.67 16.51
CA PHE A 17 -6.45 13.61 17.02
C PHE A 17 -6.55 14.83 16.08
N PRO A 18 -7.77 15.25 15.68
CA PRO A 18 -7.98 16.31 14.69
C PRO A 18 -7.92 17.71 15.33
N TYR A 19 -6.76 18.15 15.77
CA TYR A 19 -6.56 19.45 16.42
C TYR A 19 -7.02 20.64 15.58
N SER A 20 -6.83 20.57 14.25
CA SER A 20 -7.21 21.65 13.33
C SER A 20 -8.73 21.84 13.22
N LEU A 21 -9.52 20.83 13.51
CA LEU A 21 -10.98 20.95 13.53
C LEU A 21 -11.47 21.69 14.78
N LEU A 22 -10.70 21.64 15.86
CA LEU A 22 -11.01 22.33 17.13
C LEU A 22 -10.51 23.78 17.13
N ASN A 23 -9.39 24.07 16.45
CA ASN A 23 -8.78 25.39 16.35
C ASN A 23 -9.01 26.00 14.99
N LYS A 24 -10.23 26.46 14.72
CA LYS A 24 -10.62 27.02 13.42
C LYS A 24 -10.03 28.41 13.13
N ASP A 25 -9.58 29.12 14.17
CA ASP A 25 -9.06 30.49 14.06
C ASP A 25 -7.59 30.55 13.63
N VAL A 26 -6.97 29.41 13.39
CA VAL A 26 -5.56 29.31 13.01
C VAL A 26 -5.42 29.17 11.50
N ASP A 27 -4.71 30.11 10.87
CA ASP A 27 -4.36 30.06 9.45
C ASP A 27 -3.13 29.15 9.23
N TYR A 28 -3.38 27.88 8.96
CA TYR A 28 -2.34 26.91 8.71
C TYR A 28 -1.64 27.10 7.35
N ALA A 29 -2.24 27.84 6.41
CA ALA A 29 -1.66 28.07 5.08
C ALA A 29 -0.44 29.00 5.15
N SER A 30 -0.44 29.96 6.06
CA SER A 30 0.65 30.92 6.26
C SER A 30 1.84 30.38 7.07
N MET A 31 1.67 29.24 7.76
CA MET A 31 2.69 28.64 8.60
C MET A 31 3.77 27.90 7.82
N SER A 32 5.00 27.90 8.35
CA SER A 32 6.09 27.06 7.84
C SER A 32 5.76 25.57 7.94
N LEU A 33 6.41 24.74 7.11
CA LEU A 33 6.21 23.27 7.15
C LEU A 33 6.52 22.68 8.54
N ALA A 34 7.53 23.20 9.21
CA ALA A 34 7.94 22.74 10.54
C ALA A 34 6.86 23.04 11.60
N GLU A 35 6.26 24.22 11.56
CA GLU A 35 5.19 24.61 12.50
C GLU A 35 3.91 23.81 12.24
N ARG A 36 3.51 23.65 10.98
CA ARG A 36 2.34 22.84 10.60
C ARG A 36 2.49 21.37 11.00
N SER A 37 3.70 20.84 10.96
CA SER A 37 4.00 19.44 11.29
C SER A 37 4.22 19.17 12.77
N LYS A 38 4.20 20.18 13.61
CA LYS A 38 4.39 20.05 15.08
C LYS A 38 3.35 19.12 15.72
N TRP A 39 2.11 19.15 15.23
CA TRP A 39 1.03 18.25 15.60
C TRP A 39 0.50 17.59 14.33
N ILE A 40 1.04 16.43 14.02
CA ILE A 40 0.69 15.69 12.79
C ILE A 40 -0.75 15.21 12.86
N GLU A 41 -1.50 15.46 11.80
CA GLU A 41 -2.88 15.06 11.65
C GLU A 41 -3.09 14.25 10.37
N TYR A 42 -3.61 13.03 10.55
CA TYR A 42 -3.99 12.17 9.43
C TYR A 42 -4.97 11.11 9.90
N HIS A 43 -5.65 10.49 8.96
CA HIS A 43 -6.26 9.18 9.13
C HIS A 43 -5.78 8.26 8.01
N LYS A 44 -5.40 7.04 8.37
CA LYS A 44 -4.86 6.06 7.45
C LYS A 44 -5.66 4.78 7.52
N TRP A 45 -6.10 4.31 6.38
CA TRP A 45 -6.90 3.11 6.23
C TRP A 45 -6.17 2.14 5.32
N LYS A 46 -6.13 0.88 5.72
CA LYS A 46 -5.60 -0.20 4.88
C LYS A 46 -6.57 -1.36 4.87
N PHE A 47 -6.78 -1.88 3.69
CA PHE A 47 -7.58 -3.06 3.43
C PHE A 47 -6.70 -4.11 2.75
N ASN A 48 -6.76 -5.34 3.23
CA ASN A 48 -6.09 -6.48 2.63
C ASN A 48 -7.07 -7.65 2.59
N ALA A 49 -7.24 -8.23 1.42
CA ALA A 49 -8.04 -9.44 1.22
C ALA A 49 -7.20 -10.48 0.48
N LYS A 50 -7.25 -11.73 0.95
CA LYS A 50 -6.60 -12.88 0.32
C LYS A 50 -7.59 -14.03 0.21
N PHE A 51 -7.56 -14.70 -0.92
CA PHE A 51 -8.40 -15.86 -1.21
C PHE A 51 -7.53 -16.97 -1.77
N PHE A 52 -7.75 -18.18 -1.31
CA PHE A 52 -7.08 -19.39 -1.78
C PHE A 52 -8.13 -20.37 -2.29
N VAL A 53 -8.03 -20.76 -3.54
CA VAL A 53 -8.98 -21.66 -4.21
C VAL A 53 -8.19 -22.82 -4.83
N PRO A 54 -8.43 -24.07 -4.37
CA PRO A 54 -7.84 -25.24 -5.02
C PRO A 54 -8.48 -25.43 -6.40
N LEU A 55 -7.66 -25.60 -7.43
CA LEU A 55 -8.11 -25.81 -8.80
C LEU A 55 -8.16 -27.30 -9.18
N THR A 56 -7.52 -28.15 -8.40
CA THR A 56 -7.50 -29.60 -8.60
C THR A 56 -8.11 -30.33 -7.43
N SER A 57 -8.66 -31.52 -7.67
CA SER A 57 -9.31 -32.36 -6.65
C SER A 57 -8.35 -32.77 -5.51
N ASP A 58 -7.06 -32.94 -5.82
CA ASP A 58 -6.01 -33.24 -4.84
C ASP A 58 -5.52 -32.00 -4.08
N SER A 59 -6.09 -30.83 -4.40
CA SER A 59 -5.74 -29.53 -3.80
C SER A 59 -4.24 -29.18 -3.87
N LYS A 60 -3.53 -29.69 -4.90
CA LYS A 60 -2.14 -29.33 -5.13
C LYS A 60 -2.02 -28.02 -5.88
N LEU A 61 -2.77 -27.87 -6.98
CA LEU A 61 -2.77 -26.59 -7.70
C LEU A 61 -3.70 -25.60 -7.02
N VAL A 62 -3.17 -24.50 -6.56
CA VAL A 62 -3.92 -23.48 -5.80
C VAL A 62 -3.80 -22.12 -6.48
N LEU A 63 -4.94 -21.51 -6.74
CA LEU A 63 -5.02 -20.11 -7.12
C LEU A 63 -5.10 -19.25 -5.87
N MET A 64 -4.20 -18.29 -5.75
CA MET A 64 -4.26 -17.23 -4.74
C MET A 64 -4.58 -15.91 -5.42
N ALA A 65 -5.59 -15.22 -4.94
CA ALA A 65 -5.89 -13.84 -5.30
C ALA A 65 -5.75 -12.94 -4.07
N ARG A 66 -5.11 -11.81 -4.24
CA ARG A 66 -4.90 -10.82 -3.18
C ARG A 66 -5.22 -9.43 -3.70
N ALA A 67 -5.92 -8.65 -2.88
CA ALA A 67 -6.16 -7.24 -3.10
C ALA A 67 -5.69 -6.45 -1.89
N ASP A 68 -4.84 -5.48 -2.11
CA ASP A 68 -4.37 -4.53 -1.12
C ASP A 68 -4.81 -3.12 -1.54
N TYR A 69 -5.35 -2.38 -0.61
CA TYR A 69 -5.74 -1.00 -0.80
C TYR A 69 -5.32 -0.17 0.41
N GLY A 70 -4.81 1.02 0.17
CA GLY A 70 -4.46 1.95 1.23
C GLY A 70 -4.85 3.37 0.90
N PHE A 71 -5.25 4.09 1.92
CA PHE A 71 -5.66 5.49 1.84
C PHE A 71 -5.12 6.26 3.03
N LEU A 72 -4.42 7.36 2.74
CA LEU A 72 -3.97 8.35 3.70
C LEU A 72 -4.75 9.63 3.48
N GLY A 73 -5.62 9.96 4.42
CA GLY A 73 -6.44 11.15 4.39
C GLY A 73 -5.97 12.22 5.40
N TYR A 74 -6.60 13.37 5.31
CA TYR A 74 -6.34 14.52 6.16
C TYR A 74 -7.65 15.15 6.63
N TYR A 75 -7.63 15.82 7.77
CA TYR A 75 -8.78 16.57 8.28
C TYR A 75 -8.81 18.02 7.73
N ASN A 76 -7.61 18.59 7.52
CA ASN A 76 -7.44 19.91 6.94
C ASN A 76 -6.43 19.83 5.79
N LYS A 77 -6.81 20.33 4.59
CA LYS A 77 -5.97 20.28 3.38
C LYS A 77 -4.66 21.06 3.51
N ASP A 78 -4.65 22.12 4.31
CA ASP A 78 -3.47 22.96 4.53
C ASP A 78 -2.52 22.35 5.58
N LYS A 79 -2.99 21.34 6.32
CA LYS A 79 -2.23 20.60 7.32
C LYS A 79 -2.01 19.13 6.95
N ARG A 80 -1.81 18.85 5.66
CA ARG A 80 -1.51 17.49 5.17
C ARG A 80 -0.22 16.96 5.79
N SER A 81 -0.25 15.73 6.29
CA SER A 81 0.95 15.09 6.82
C SER A 81 1.98 14.88 5.71
N PRO A 82 3.24 15.28 5.90
CA PRO A 82 4.32 14.88 5.02
C PRO A 82 4.74 13.42 5.21
N PHE A 83 4.29 12.79 6.30
CA PHE A 83 4.64 11.43 6.71
C PHE A 83 3.51 10.44 6.46
N GLY A 84 3.86 9.15 6.48
CA GLY A 84 2.89 8.07 6.37
C GLY A 84 2.42 7.76 4.96
N LYS A 85 2.96 8.43 3.94
CA LYS A 85 2.65 8.22 2.52
C LYS A 85 3.06 6.82 2.07
N PHE A 86 2.47 6.37 0.97
CA PHE A 86 2.81 5.10 0.34
C PHE A 86 3.85 5.31 -0.77
N TYR A 87 4.82 4.42 -0.81
CA TYR A 87 5.91 4.40 -1.77
C TYR A 87 5.82 3.11 -2.57
N VAL A 88 5.29 3.19 -3.79
CA VAL A 88 4.84 2.03 -4.57
C VAL A 88 5.83 1.70 -5.68
N GLY A 89 6.24 0.44 -5.74
CA GLY A 89 7.21 -0.11 -6.67
C GLY A 89 8.34 -0.85 -5.96
N GLY A 90 9.13 -1.59 -6.71
CA GLY A 90 10.24 -2.38 -6.22
C GLY A 90 9.84 -3.71 -5.60
N ASP A 91 10.78 -4.35 -4.93
CA ASP A 91 10.61 -5.66 -4.28
C ASP A 91 9.87 -5.57 -2.92
N GLY A 92 9.64 -4.37 -2.42
CA GLY A 92 9.04 -4.13 -1.10
C GLY A 92 10.00 -4.32 0.07
N MET A 93 11.25 -4.70 -0.18
CA MET A 93 12.27 -4.94 0.85
C MET A 93 13.40 -3.90 0.78
N SER A 94 13.78 -3.51 -0.43
CA SER A 94 14.80 -2.50 -0.67
C SER A 94 14.15 -1.13 -0.81
N GLY A 95 14.25 -0.32 0.20
CA GLY A 95 13.83 1.05 0.12
C GLY A 95 14.38 1.81 1.31
N TYR A 96 15.14 2.83 1.07
CA TYR A 96 15.37 3.85 2.09
C TYR A 96 14.04 4.54 2.36
N VAL A 97 13.28 3.95 3.28
CA VAL A 97 12.06 4.54 3.77
C VAL A 97 12.42 5.63 4.74
N THR A 98 12.75 6.78 4.21
CA THR A 98 12.91 8.00 4.98
C THR A 98 11.55 8.64 5.20
N ALA A 99 11.38 9.36 6.29
CA ALA A 99 10.20 10.13 6.60
C ALA A 99 8.91 9.32 6.86
N GLY A 100 9.02 8.10 7.41
CA GLY A 100 7.86 7.32 7.82
C GLY A 100 6.93 6.93 6.67
N THR A 101 7.43 6.83 5.43
CA THR A 101 6.68 6.28 4.30
C THR A 101 6.55 4.77 4.42
N GLU A 102 5.49 4.20 3.86
CA GLU A 102 5.28 2.76 3.82
C GLU A 102 5.55 2.23 2.41
N THR A 103 6.54 1.34 2.27
CA THR A 103 6.90 0.76 0.98
C THR A 103 5.93 -0.35 0.59
N ILE A 104 5.35 -0.23 -0.59
CA ILE A 104 4.45 -1.20 -1.20
C ILE A 104 5.16 -1.79 -2.42
N GLY A 105 5.67 -3.01 -2.26
CA GLY A 105 6.35 -3.69 -3.37
C GLY A 105 5.42 -3.99 -4.53
N LEU A 106 5.85 -3.69 -5.74
CA LEU A 106 5.27 -4.17 -6.99
C LEU A 106 6.42 -4.64 -7.87
N ARG A 107 6.53 -5.95 -8.02
CA ARG A 107 7.63 -6.57 -8.77
C ARG A 107 7.63 -6.08 -10.23
N GLY A 108 8.77 -6.03 -10.87
CA GLY A 108 8.92 -5.53 -12.23
C GLY A 108 9.06 -4.01 -12.37
N TYR A 109 8.94 -3.27 -11.28
CA TYR A 109 9.13 -1.82 -11.25
C TYR A 109 10.26 -1.44 -10.29
N GLU A 110 10.95 -0.34 -10.56
CA GLU A 110 11.88 0.24 -9.61
C GLU A 110 11.17 0.76 -8.37
N ALA A 111 11.90 0.88 -7.26
CA ALA A 111 11.37 1.38 -6.01
C ALA A 111 10.78 2.78 -6.19
N GLY A 112 9.51 2.95 -5.83
CA GLY A 112 8.77 4.20 -5.93
C GLY A 112 8.36 4.65 -7.34
N ALA A 113 8.67 3.88 -8.37
CA ALA A 113 8.42 4.27 -9.77
C ALA A 113 6.94 4.58 -10.07
N LEU A 114 6.02 4.01 -9.33
CA LEU A 114 4.58 4.24 -9.50
C LEU A 114 4.01 5.33 -8.57
N THR A 115 4.83 5.87 -7.70
CA THR A 115 4.39 6.90 -6.77
C THR A 115 4.43 8.27 -7.45
N PRO A 116 3.32 9.03 -7.46
CA PRO A 116 3.33 10.39 -7.97
C PRO A 116 4.41 11.23 -7.29
N TYR A 117 5.19 11.91 -8.11
CA TYR A 117 6.30 12.73 -7.65
C TYR A 117 6.09 14.19 -8.04
N SER A 118 6.10 15.08 -7.05
CA SER A 118 6.03 16.52 -7.26
C SER A 118 6.87 17.22 -6.19
N GLY A 119 7.92 17.89 -6.60
CA GLY A 119 8.80 18.61 -5.67
C GLY A 119 10.26 18.17 -5.76
N SER A 120 10.97 18.25 -4.66
CA SER A 120 12.40 17.90 -4.58
C SER A 120 12.67 16.92 -3.43
N GLY A 121 13.62 16.02 -3.66
CA GLY A 121 14.07 15.04 -2.66
C GLY A 121 12.98 14.04 -2.24
N ILE A 122 13.21 13.42 -1.11
CA ILE A 122 12.36 12.34 -0.58
C ILE A 122 10.93 12.77 -0.22
N TYR A 123 10.71 14.03 0.09
CA TYR A 123 9.39 14.58 0.42
C TYR A 123 8.52 14.85 -0.82
N GLY A 124 9.11 14.79 -2.01
CA GLY A 124 8.41 14.98 -3.29
C GLY A 124 7.47 13.85 -3.67
N TYR A 125 7.61 12.67 -3.06
CA TYR A 125 6.69 11.55 -3.28
C TYR A 125 5.34 11.78 -2.60
N ASN A 126 4.26 11.66 -3.36
CA ASN A 126 2.90 11.97 -2.94
C ASN A 126 1.92 10.81 -3.15
N GLY A 127 2.29 9.61 -2.71
CA GLY A 127 1.41 8.44 -2.71
C GLY A 127 0.47 8.46 -1.50
N ASN A 128 -0.71 9.02 -1.64
CA ASN A 128 -1.72 9.03 -0.58
C ASN A 128 -2.75 7.90 -0.72
N LEU A 129 -2.89 7.37 -1.92
CA LEU A 129 -3.68 6.16 -2.20
C LEU A 129 -2.82 5.17 -2.96
N TYR A 130 -3.08 3.88 -2.74
CA TYR A 130 -2.57 2.84 -3.61
C TYR A 130 -3.58 1.70 -3.74
N THR A 131 -3.49 0.99 -4.84
CA THR A 131 -4.14 -0.30 -5.06
C THR A 131 -3.11 -1.27 -5.60
N LYS A 132 -3.10 -2.48 -5.07
CA LYS A 132 -2.29 -3.59 -5.58
C LYS A 132 -3.16 -4.84 -5.66
N LEU A 133 -3.16 -5.45 -6.81
CA LEU A 133 -3.80 -6.73 -7.08
C LEU A 133 -2.71 -7.76 -7.39
N THR A 134 -2.80 -8.94 -6.81
CA THR A 134 -1.87 -10.05 -7.07
C THR A 134 -2.67 -11.30 -7.32
N VAL A 135 -2.36 -12.00 -8.39
CA VAL A 135 -2.87 -13.33 -8.68
C VAL A 135 -1.68 -14.28 -8.79
N GLU A 136 -1.71 -15.37 -8.04
CA GLU A 136 -0.63 -16.37 -8.05
C GLU A 136 -1.22 -17.76 -8.28
N LEU A 137 -0.58 -18.50 -9.14
CA LEU A 137 -0.81 -19.94 -9.32
C LEU A 137 0.33 -20.68 -8.62
N ARG A 138 -0.01 -21.50 -7.64
CA ARG A 138 0.96 -22.19 -6.77
C ARG A 138 0.84 -23.69 -6.92
N TYR A 139 1.98 -24.38 -7.09
CA TYR A 139 2.06 -25.83 -7.16
C TYR A 139 3.18 -26.36 -6.24
N PRO A 140 2.85 -27.24 -5.27
CA PRO A 140 3.86 -27.80 -4.38
C PRO A 140 4.69 -28.84 -5.09
N LEU A 141 6.02 -28.68 -5.06
CA LEU A 141 6.99 -29.63 -5.57
C LEU A 141 7.38 -30.65 -4.48
N LEU A 142 7.63 -30.16 -3.27
CA LEU A 142 8.01 -30.96 -2.11
C LEU A 142 7.38 -30.36 -0.86
N LEU A 143 6.64 -31.16 -0.09
CA LEU A 143 6.06 -30.78 1.18
C LEU A 143 6.43 -31.82 2.24
N ASN A 144 7.52 -31.62 2.94
CA ASN A 144 7.99 -32.45 4.03
C ASN A 144 8.03 -31.65 5.33
N GLN A 145 8.20 -32.32 6.47
CA GLN A 145 8.28 -31.65 7.78
C GLN A 145 9.46 -30.67 7.88
N SER A 146 10.57 -30.96 7.21
CA SER A 146 11.79 -30.15 7.23
C SER A 146 11.92 -29.18 6.08
N THR A 147 11.25 -29.44 4.93
CA THR A 147 11.46 -28.65 3.71
C THR A 147 10.16 -28.53 2.93
N ASN A 148 9.81 -27.29 2.58
CA ASN A 148 8.66 -26.99 1.73
C ASN A 148 9.14 -26.25 0.49
N ILE A 149 8.97 -26.83 -0.69
CA ILE A 149 9.31 -26.25 -1.98
C ILE A 149 8.05 -26.22 -2.85
N TRP A 150 7.74 -25.06 -3.41
CA TRP A 150 6.67 -24.93 -4.38
C TRP A 150 7.09 -23.99 -5.53
N ALA A 151 6.59 -24.26 -6.70
CA ALA A 151 6.65 -23.35 -7.83
C ALA A 151 5.47 -22.39 -7.78
N LEU A 152 5.70 -21.16 -8.24
CA LEU A 152 4.64 -20.17 -8.38
C LEU A 152 4.81 -19.40 -9.70
N ALA A 153 3.69 -19.13 -10.34
CA ALA A 153 3.57 -18.12 -11.39
C ALA A 153 2.66 -17.01 -10.87
N PHE A 154 2.98 -15.78 -11.16
CA PHE A 154 2.20 -14.64 -10.65
C PHE A 154 2.04 -13.53 -11.68
N VAL A 155 0.98 -12.76 -11.49
CA VAL A 155 0.77 -11.46 -12.14
C VAL A 155 0.42 -10.46 -11.06
N GLU A 156 1.06 -9.31 -11.10
CA GLU A 156 0.76 -8.19 -10.21
C GLU A 156 0.32 -6.98 -11.03
N ALA A 157 -0.60 -6.22 -10.49
CA ALA A 157 -1.01 -4.94 -11.05
C ALA A 157 -1.26 -3.95 -9.90
N GLY A 158 -0.83 -2.72 -10.08
CA GLY A 158 -1.01 -1.71 -9.04
C GLY A 158 -0.72 -0.31 -9.55
N ASN A 159 -1.09 0.65 -8.74
CA ASN A 159 -0.77 2.06 -8.96
C ASN A 159 -0.89 2.85 -7.67
N ALA A 160 -0.40 4.09 -7.68
CA ALA A 160 -0.56 5.03 -6.60
C ALA A 160 -1.07 6.38 -7.11
N TRP A 161 -1.81 7.09 -6.27
CA TRP A 161 -2.38 8.40 -6.59
C TRP A 161 -2.15 9.40 -5.46
N SER A 162 -2.08 10.67 -5.85
CA SER A 162 -1.89 11.77 -4.90
C SER A 162 -3.17 12.12 -4.16
N GLU A 163 -4.30 12.08 -4.84
CA GLU A 163 -5.60 12.48 -4.28
C GLU A 163 -6.70 11.51 -4.69
N PHE A 164 -7.74 11.44 -3.87
CA PHE A 164 -8.89 10.57 -4.13
C PHE A 164 -9.61 10.89 -5.46
N LYS A 165 -9.63 12.16 -5.85
CA LYS A 165 -10.23 12.59 -7.14
C LYS A 165 -9.49 12.04 -8.35
N ASP A 166 -8.19 11.72 -8.20
CA ASP A 166 -7.35 11.20 -9.28
C ASP A 166 -7.41 9.66 -9.37
N PHE A 167 -8.13 9.03 -8.42
CA PHE A 167 -8.25 7.58 -8.35
C PHE A 167 -9.01 7.03 -9.56
N ASN A 168 -8.34 6.17 -10.33
CA ASN A 168 -8.94 5.42 -11.42
C ASN A 168 -8.63 3.92 -11.25
N PRO A 169 -9.60 3.08 -10.91
CA PRO A 169 -9.37 1.66 -10.66
C PRO A 169 -8.93 0.86 -11.89
N PHE A 170 -9.05 1.44 -13.09
CA PHE A 170 -8.62 0.81 -14.34
C PHE A 170 -7.23 1.24 -14.79
N ASP A 171 -6.65 2.29 -14.21
CA ASP A 171 -5.29 2.73 -14.50
C ASP A 171 -4.29 1.97 -13.62
N LEU A 172 -4.20 0.66 -13.80
CA LEU A 172 -3.26 -0.20 -13.10
C LEU A 172 -2.09 -0.55 -14.02
N LYS A 173 -0.88 -0.37 -13.51
CA LYS A 173 0.35 -0.84 -14.15
C LYS A 173 0.54 -2.32 -13.83
N ARG A 174 1.01 -3.11 -14.80
CA ARG A 174 1.12 -4.57 -14.71
C ARG A 174 2.58 -5.00 -14.73
N SER A 175 2.89 -6.06 -14.02
CA SER A 175 4.16 -6.80 -14.08
C SER A 175 3.92 -8.29 -14.12
#